data_6d76342b879f243366e73a3e75a2d256
#
_entry.id   6d76342b879f243366e73a3e75a2d256
#
_cell.length_a   1.000
_cell.length_b   1.000
_cell.length_c   1.000
_cell.angle_alpha   90.00
_cell.angle_beta   90.00
_cell.angle_gamma   90.00
#
_symmetry.space_group_name_H-M   'P 1'
#
loop_
_entity.id
_entity.type
_entity.pdbx_description
1 polymer ?
#
loop_
_entity_poly.entity_id
_entity_poly.type
_entity_poly.pdbx_seq_one_letter_code
_entity_poly.pdbx_strand_id
1 'polypeptide(L)'
;MNNIKIFEEKQAAYSFSKRSEFYALEPIGIGTNRVEGLVSYLRRLADAHNVTLHALVSYIIKLHPNQSVHPKHTYYPILRNGMSKTMGLVVESLEELRLITNPKNMTMLPWENVMSYSKLFTKEKKWCPICLEEWKNNGIKCYEPLVWGINLLNICSQHNVKLHQFCSNVECRASQSSHHEKLPIEYCQICNQWLGINKNLELKFVNKDIEKWNVWVADNLGEMVIKISNLKIPKNNQVYCIIDKWIQDFFQGDRRRFCYEIQIDNNRLQLIERGKYRLSLNSLLLLSYRTKLKLNDLFYYGIES
;
A
#
# COMPACT_ATOMS: atom_id res chain seq x y z
N MET A 1 -60.54 27.49 42.73
CA MET A 1 -59.70 26.28 42.67
C MET A 1 -59.30 26.05 41.20
N ASN A 2 -58.10 26.44 40.82
CA ASN A 2 -57.66 26.38 39.43
C ASN A 2 -56.98 25.01 39.21
N ASN A 3 -57.56 24.21 38.35
CA ASN A 3 -56.97 22.94 37.92
C ASN A 3 -55.77 23.17 37.00
N ILE A 4 -54.58 22.91 37.49
CA ILE A 4 -53.35 22.88 36.66
C ILE A 4 -53.38 21.53 35.91
N LYS A 5 -53.55 21.58 34.57
CA LYS A 5 -53.33 20.44 33.71
C LYS A 5 -51.82 20.23 33.55
N ILE A 6 -51.28 19.15 34.13
CA ILE A 6 -49.92 18.69 33.90
C ILE A 6 -49.92 18.03 32.50
N PHE A 7 -49.21 18.61 31.55
CA PHE A 7 -48.94 17.99 30.27
C PHE A 7 -47.91 16.89 30.51
N GLU A 8 -48.32 15.63 30.37
CA GLU A 8 -47.42 14.51 30.24
C GLU A 8 -46.74 14.60 28.85
N GLU A 9 -45.52 15.12 28.82
CA GLU A 9 -44.65 14.94 27.64
C GLU A 9 -44.38 13.46 27.44
N LYS A 10 -44.94 12.87 26.40
CA LYS A 10 -44.49 11.59 25.89
C LYS A 10 -43.02 11.74 25.51
N GLN A 11 -42.11 11.25 26.37
CA GLN A 11 -40.72 11.07 26.01
C GLN A 11 -40.66 10.12 24.80
N ALA A 12 -40.57 10.71 23.60
CA ALA A 12 -40.15 9.97 22.43
C ALA A 12 -38.74 9.44 22.77
N ALA A 13 -38.63 8.12 22.90
CA ALA A 13 -37.36 7.46 23.07
C ALA A 13 -36.54 7.73 21.80
N TYR A 14 -35.74 8.80 21.83
CA TYR A 14 -34.72 9.01 20.82
C TYR A 14 -33.71 7.89 20.98
N SER A 15 -33.80 6.86 20.13
CA SER A 15 -32.76 5.88 19.99
C SER A 15 -31.58 6.60 19.31
N PHE A 16 -30.69 7.15 20.11
CA PHE A 16 -29.41 7.61 19.58
C PHE A 16 -28.73 6.39 18.92
N SER A 17 -28.46 6.50 17.62
CA SER A 17 -27.60 5.53 16.96
C SER A 17 -26.33 5.41 17.78
N LYS A 18 -25.89 4.16 18.09
CA LYS A 18 -24.64 3.95 18.80
C LYS A 18 -23.56 4.80 18.15
N ARG A 19 -22.96 5.70 18.90
CA ARG A 19 -21.84 6.52 18.40
C ARG A 19 -20.75 5.58 17.93
N SER A 20 -20.18 5.86 16.75
CA SER A 20 -18.98 5.16 16.30
C SER A 20 -17.88 5.31 17.37
N GLU A 21 -17.21 4.22 17.71
CA GLU A 21 -16.08 4.22 18.65
C GLU A 21 -14.86 4.95 18.05
N PHE A 22 -14.85 5.16 16.74
CA PHE A 22 -13.76 5.77 16.01
C PHE A 22 -14.22 7.03 15.26
N TYR A 23 -13.29 7.97 15.08
CA TYR A 23 -13.49 9.10 14.19
C TYR A 23 -13.63 8.60 12.74
N ALA A 24 -14.60 9.13 12.03
CA ALA A 24 -14.77 8.88 10.60
C ALA A 24 -13.74 9.72 9.82
N LEU A 25 -12.56 9.19 9.60
CA LEU A 25 -11.56 9.79 8.73
C LEU A 25 -11.71 9.24 7.32
N GLU A 26 -11.72 10.13 6.33
CA GLU A 26 -11.70 9.70 4.94
C GLU A 26 -10.28 9.30 4.51
N PRO A 27 -10.10 8.16 3.83
CA PRO A 27 -8.85 7.80 3.18
C PRO A 27 -8.50 8.80 2.07
N ILE A 28 -7.22 9.09 1.88
CA ILE A 28 -6.76 10.07 0.91
C ILE A 28 -6.42 9.39 -0.42
N GLY A 29 -6.83 10.00 -1.53
CA GLY A 29 -6.41 9.60 -2.87
C GLY A 29 -6.99 8.28 -3.38
N ILE A 30 -8.11 7.80 -2.85
CA ILE A 30 -8.81 6.60 -3.33
C ILE A 30 -9.10 6.72 -4.84
N GLY A 31 -8.82 5.63 -5.59
CA GLY A 31 -9.01 5.58 -7.04
C GLY A 31 -7.88 6.27 -7.83
N THR A 32 -6.84 6.73 -7.18
CA THR A 32 -5.66 7.34 -7.84
C THR A 32 -4.39 6.52 -7.60
N ASN A 33 -3.32 6.81 -8.38
CA ASN A 33 -1.98 6.24 -8.14
C ASN A 33 -1.32 6.75 -6.85
N ARG A 34 -1.97 7.67 -6.15
CA ARG A 34 -1.54 8.26 -4.88
C ARG A 34 -2.43 7.81 -3.71
N VAL A 35 -3.15 6.71 -3.87
CA VAL A 35 -3.96 6.16 -2.77
C VAL A 35 -3.10 5.99 -1.52
N GLU A 36 -3.61 6.47 -0.42
CA GLU A 36 -2.98 6.33 0.89
C GLU A 36 -2.81 4.87 1.27
N GLY A 37 -1.63 4.48 1.77
CA GLY A 37 -1.43 3.15 2.33
C GLY A 37 -2.18 2.98 3.65
N LEU A 38 -2.75 1.79 3.89
CA LEU A 38 -3.57 1.52 5.08
C LEU A 38 -2.83 1.84 6.39
N VAL A 39 -1.53 1.58 6.46
CA VAL A 39 -0.71 1.91 7.65
C VAL A 39 -0.65 3.43 7.88
N SER A 40 -0.56 4.24 6.82
CA SER A 40 -0.61 5.70 6.92
C SER A 40 -1.97 6.18 7.45
N TYR A 41 -3.04 5.62 6.92
CA TYR A 41 -4.40 5.89 7.41
C TYR A 41 -4.55 5.55 8.90
N LEU A 42 -4.10 4.36 9.31
CA LEU A 42 -4.16 3.94 10.72
C LEU A 42 -3.35 4.86 11.64
N ARG A 43 -2.21 5.41 11.17
CA ARG A 43 -1.46 6.43 11.93
C ARG A 43 -2.27 7.71 12.10
N ARG A 44 -2.88 8.22 11.02
CA ARG A 44 -3.74 9.40 11.12
C ARG A 44 -4.92 9.17 12.07
N LEU A 45 -5.50 7.97 12.04
CA LEU A 45 -6.58 7.59 12.94
C LEU A 45 -6.08 7.51 14.40
N ALA A 46 -4.91 6.94 14.64
CA ALA A 46 -4.29 6.88 15.96
C ALA A 46 -3.98 8.28 16.49
N ASP A 47 -3.43 9.17 15.66
CA ASP A 47 -3.20 10.58 16.01
C ASP A 47 -4.51 11.28 16.40
N ALA A 48 -5.59 11.09 15.64
CA ALA A 48 -6.89 11.68 15.93
C ALA A 48 -7.47 11.21 17.28
N HIS A 49 -7.17 9.97 17.67
CA HIS A 49 -7.55 9.40 18.98
C HIS A 49 -6.54 9.66 20.07
N ASN A 50 -5.42 10.33 19.80
CA ASN A 50 -4.33 10.56 20.74
C ASN A 50 -3.79 9.25 21.36
N VAL A 51 -3.68 8.20 20.56
CA VAL A 51 -3.14 6.90 20.97
C VAL A 51 -1.98 6.49 20.06
N THR A 52 -1.20 5.48 20.47
CA THR A 52 -0.17 4.92 19.59
C THR A 52 -0.80 4.05 18.49
N LEU A 53 -0.14 3.96 17.33
CA LEU A 53 -0.55 3.05 16.27
C LEU A 53 -0.70 1.61 16.77
N HIS A 54 0.24 1.17 17.64
CA HIS A 54 0.19 -0.15 18.26
C HIS A 54 -1.08 -0.36 19.09
N ALA A 55 -1.44 0.58 19.94
CA ALA A 55 -2.62 0.50 20.78
C ALA A 55 -3.90 0.44 19.92
N LEU A 56 -3.98 1.29 18.89
CA LEU A 56 -5.10 1.30 17.94
C LEU A 56 -5.27 -0.04 17.23
N VAL A 57 -4.20 -0.54 16.60
CA VAL A 57 -4.23 -1.81 15.84
C VAL A 57 -4.56 -2.99 16.76
N SER A 58 -3.98 -3.03 17.96
CA SER A 58 -4.28 -4.06 18.95
C SER A 58 -5.76 -4.03 19.37
N TYR A 59 -6.33 -2.85 19.49
CA TYR A 59 -7.75 -2.69 19.81
C TYR A 59 -8.65 -3.14 18.65
N ILE A 60 -8.37 -2.70 17.43
CA ILE A 60 -9.09 -3.12 16.22
C ILE A 60 -9.12 -4.64 16.09
N ILE A 61 -7.97 -5.31 16.27
CA ILE A 61 -7.90 -6.77 16.18
C ILE A 61 -8.68 -7.46 17.30
N LYS A 62 -8.71 -6.89 18.51
CA LYS A 62 -9.52 -7.43 19.62
C LYS A 62 -11.03 -7.38 19.35
N LEU A 63 -11.47 -6.42 18.55
CA LEU A 63 -12.88 -6.31 18.16
C LEU A 63 -13.29 -7.34 17.10
N HIS A 64 -12.33 -8.04 16.48
CA HIS A 64 -12.62 -9.08 15.50
C HIS A 64 -13.25 -10.31 16.19
N PRO A 65 -14.40 -10.84 15.69
CA PRO A 65 -15.11 -11.93 16.33
C PRO A 65 -14.30 -13.23 16.44
N ASN A 66 -13.39 -13.48 15.49
CA ASN A 66 -12.54 -14.67 15.46
C ASN A 66 -11.18 -14.41 16.11
N GLN A 67 -11.14 -14.25 17.43
CA GLN A 67 -9.96 -13.89 18.24
C GLN A 67 -8.81 -14.94 18.27
N SER A 68 -8.64 -15.77 17.24
CA SER A 68 -7.58 -16.79 17.22
C SER A 68 -6.14 -16.26 17.11
N VAL A 69 -5.98 -14.94 16.88
CA VAL A 69 -4.65 -14.31 16.76
C VAL A 69 -4.27 -13.60 18.06
N HIS A 70 -3.34 -14.19 18.80
CA HIS A 70 -2.85 -13.62 20.05
C HIS A 70 -2.14 -12.27 19.79
N PRO A 71 -2.46 -11.17 20.50
CA PRO A 71 -1.85 -9.83 20.32
C PRO A 71 -0.32 -9.81 20.42
N LYS A 72 0.28 -10.77 21.13
CA LYS A 72 1.74 -10.88 21.31
C LYS A 72 2.51 -11.14 20.00
N HIS A 73 1.87 -11.65 18.95
CA HIS A 73 2.50 -11.93 17.65
C HIS A 73 2.24 -10.86 16.59
N THR A 74 1.49 -9.80 16.94
CA THR A 74 1.11 -8.74 16.00
C THR A 74 2.15 -7.63 15.87
N TYR A 75 3.33 -7.79 16.50
CA TYR A 75 4.33 -6.71 16.58
C TYR A 75 5.23 -6.61 15.34
N TYR A 76 5.30 -5.44 14.74
CA TYR A 76 6.25 -4.83 13.79
C TYR A 76 6.47 -5.38 12.36
N PRO A 77 6.69 -6.66 12.03
CA PRO A 77 6.82 -7.04 10.62
C PRO A 77 5.52 -6.87 9.83
N ILE A 78 4.45 -6.62 10.53
CA ILE A 78 3.05 -6.74 10.10
C ILE A 78 2.50 -5.44 9.51
N LEU A 79 2.98 -4.31 9.99
CA LEU A 79 2.48 -2.99 9.61
C LEU A 79 3.13 -2.47 8.31
N ARG A 80 3.25 -3.35 7.34
CA ARG A 80 3.49 -2.97 5.95
C ARG A 80 2.20 -3.23 5.20
N ASN A 81 1.81 -2.35 4.32
CA ASN A 81 0.62 -2.48 3.47
C ASN A 81 0.65 -3.74 2.57
N GLY A 82 1.14 -4.86 3.12
CA GLY A 82 1.49 -6.09 2.43
C GLY A 82 0.38 -7.13 2.42
N MET A 83 0.80 -8.39 2.19
CA MET A 83 -0.07 -9.55 1.99
C MET A 83 -0.02 -10.50 3.20
N SER A 84 0.20 -9.99 4.41
CA SER A 84 0.27 -10.83 5.62
C SER A 84 -1.13 -11.17 6.12
N LYS A 85 -1.25 -12.35 6.79
CA LYS A 85 -2.51 -12.75 7.44
C LYS A 85 -3.01 -11.71 8.43
N THR A 86 -2.11 -11.04 9.15
CA THR A 86 -2.50 -10.01 10.10
C THR A 86 -3.01 -8.74 9.41
N MET A 87 -2.46 -8.38 8.25
CA MET A 87 -3.02 -7.29 7.47
C MET A 87 -4.43 -7.66 6.97
N GLY A 88 -4.65 -8.93 6.60
CA GLY A 88 -5.99 -9.47 6.31
C GLY A 88 -6.95 -9.25 7.47
N LEU A 89 -6.57 -9.64 8.68
CA LEU A 89 -7.39 -9.43 9.88
C LEU A 89 -7.69 -7.96 10.18
N VAL A 90 -6.71 -7.09 10.02
CA VAL A 90 -6.93 -5.64 10.19
C VAL A 90 -7.94 -5.12 9.17
N VAL A 91 -7.81 -5.53 7.91
CA VAL A 91 -8.74 -5.16 6.83
C VAL A 91 -10.15 -5.66 7.15
N GLU A 92 -10.31 -6.95 7.48
CA GLU A 92 -11.58 -7.56 7.85
C GLU A 92 -12.23 -6.84 9.05
N SER A 93 -11.43 -6.54 10.09
CA SER A 93 -11.91 -5.80 11.26
C SER A 93 -12.39 -4.38 10.91
N LEU A 94 -11.69 -3.68 10.04
CA LEU A 94 -12.08 -2.33 9.59
C LEU A 94 -13.36 -2.35 8.75
N GLU A 95 -13.56 -3.40 7.95
CA GLU A 95 -14.78 -3.61 7.16
C GLU A 95 -15.98 -3.88 8.08
N GLU A 96 -15.82 -4.77 9.07
CA GLU A 96 -16.86 -5.07 10.06
C GLU A 96 -17.26 -3.84 10.91
N LEU A 97 -16.27 -3.05 11.30
CA LEU A 97 -16.49 -1.79 12.02
C LEU A 97 -17.08 -0.69 11.13
N ARG A 98 -17.19 -0.91 9.82
CA ARG A 98 -17.67 0.06 8.82
C ARG A 98 -16.93 1.39 8.86
N LEU A 99 -15.65 1.36 9.23
CA LEU A 99 -14.83 2.56 9.33
C LEU A 99 -14.38 3.07 7.96
N ILE A 100 -14.13 2.16 7.05
CA ILE A 100 -13.65 2.45 5.69
C ILE A 100 -14.36 1.51 4.71
N THR A 101 -14.74 2.05 3.57
CA THR A 101 -15.20 1.24 2.44
C THR A 101 -14.00 0.67 1.69
N ASN A 102 -13.91 -0.66 1.57
CA ASN A 102 -12.85 -1.38 0.86
C ASN A 102 -11.41 -1.04 1.33
N PRO A 103 -11.07 -1.17 2.63
CA PRO A 103 -9.72 -0.91 3.14
C PRO A 103 -8.66 -1.78 2.46
N LYS A 104 -9.04 -2.91 1.90
CA LYS A 104 -8.19 -3.81 1.11
C LYS A 104 -7.49 -3.09 -0.05
N ASN A 105 -8.15 -2.10 -0.66
CA ASN A 105 -7.61 -1.32 -1.78
C ASN A 105 -6.45 -0.38 -1.37
N MET A 106 -6.24 -0.19 -0.09
CA MET A 106 -5.13 0.57 0.49
C MET A 106 -3.93 -0.32 0.83
N THR A 107 -3.94 -1.57 0.38
CA THR A 107 -2.91 -2.60 0.63
C THR A 107 -2.57 -3.35 -0.65
N MET A 108 -1.57 -4.24 -0.55
CA MET A 108 -1.25 -5.18 -1.64
C MET A 108 -1.95 -6.55 -1.48
N LEU A 109 -2.88 -6.70 -0.52
CA LEU A 109 -3.65 -7.94 -0.32
C LEU A 109 -4.36 -8.44 -1.59
N PRO A 110 -4.96 -7.59 -2.44
CA PRO A 110 -5.60 -8.07 -3.66
C PRO A 110 -4.68 -8.92 -4.55
N TRP A 111 -3.38 -8.69 -4.49
CA TRP A 111 -2.36 -9.34 -5.32
C TRP A 111 -1.75 -10.61 -4.69
N GLU A 112 -2.21 -11.02 -3.51
CA GLU A 112 -1.62 -12.14 -2.74
C GLU A 112 -1.62 -13.48 -3.50
N ASN A 113 -2.59 -13.68 -4.41
CA ASN A 113 -2.69 -14.91 -5.18
C ASN A 113 -1.82 -14.95 -6.45
N VAL A 114 -1.34 -13.81 -6.93
CA VAL A 114 -0.58 -13.71 -8.19
C VAL A 114 0.89 -13.41 -8.01
N MET A 115 1.29 -12.78 -6.90
CA MET A 115 2.69 -12.45 -6.67
C MET A 115 3.17 -12.79 -5.27
N SER A 116 4.49 -12.96 -5.14
CA SER A 116 5.18 -13.17 -3.87
C SER A 116 5.33 -11.85 -3.11
N TYR A 117 5.17 -11.89 -1.78
CA TYR A 117 5.47 -10.75 -0.92
C TYR A 117 6.97 -10.52 -0.69
N SER A 118 7.83 -11.45 -1.13
CA SER A 118 9.28 -11.36 -0.92
C SER A 118 9.85 -10.11 -1.56
N LYS A 119 10.57 -9.30 -0.77
CA LYS A 119 11.17 -8.03 -1.19
C LYS A 119 10.18 -7.01 -1.80
N LEU A 120 8.89 -7.16 -1.51
CA LEU A 120 7.85 -6.26 -2.05
C LEU A 120 7.98 -4.86 -1.45
N PHE A 121 8.17 -4.76 -0.14
CA PHE A 121 8.27 -3.48 0.58
C PHE A 121 9.68 -3.20 1.08
N THR A 122 10.08 -1.93 1.04
CA THR A 122 11.31 -1.46 1.67
C THR A 122 11.17 -1.38 3.19
N LYS A 123 12.30 -1.43 3.89
CA LYS A 123 12.37 -1.19 5.34
C LYS A 123 12.46 0.30 5.66
N GLU A 124 13.14 1.03 4.81
CA GLU A 124 13.31 2.47 4.89
C GLU A 124 12.14 3.17 4.22
N LYS A 125 11.72 4.27 4.79
CA LYS A 125 10.71 5.15 4.23
C LYS A 125 11.27 5.84 2.99
N LYS A 126 10.42 5.98 1.97
CA LYS A 126 10.67 6.80 0.78
C LYS A 126 9.63 7.92 0.71
N TRP A 127 10.05 9.07 0.20
CA TRP A 127 9.13 10.20 0.02
C TRP A 127 9.57 11.11 -1.13
N CYS A 128 8.62 11.87 -1.64
CA CYS A 128 8.87 12.97 -2.56
C CYS A 128 8.79 14.30 -1.81
N PRO A 129 9.88 15.07 -1.72
CA PRO A 129 9.87 16.36 -1.01
C PRO A 129 8.91 17.38 -1.60
N ILE A 130 8.71 17.35 -2.93
CA ILE A 130 7.78 18.25 -3.61
C ILE A 130 6.34 17.91 -3.23
N CYS A 131 5.97 16.61 -3.17
CA CYS A 131 4.65 16.21 -2.69
C CYS A 131 4.37 16.70 -1.26
N LEU A 132 5.34 16.57 -0.35
CA LEU A 132 5.19 17.06 1.02
C LEU A 132 4.97 18.57 1.08
N GLU A 133 5.71 19.34 0.25
CA GLU A 133 5.57 20.77 0.19
C GLU A 133 4.22 21.21 -0.39
N GLU A 134 3.76 20.54 -1.46
CA GLU A 134 2.42 20.79 -2.03
C GLU A 134 1.30 20.52 -1.03
N TRP A 135 1.37 19.39 -0.30
CA TRP A 135 0.36 19.09 0.70
C TRP A 135 0.31 20.14 1.81
N LYS A 136 1.48 20.55 2.30
CA LYS A 136 1.60 21.61 3.30
C LYS A 136 0.98 22.92 2.80
N ASN A 137 1.34 23.34 1.58
CA ASN A 137 0.88 24.59 1.00
C ASN A 137 -0.63 24.60 0.71
N ASN A 138 -1.19 23.43 0.42
CA ASN A 138 -2.62 23.25 0.17
C ASN A 138 -3.44 22.89 1.43
N GLY A 139 -2.82 22.87 2.62
CA GLY A 139 -3.47 22.50 3.87
C GLY A 139 -3.91 21.02 3.93
N ILE A 140 -3.34 20.17 3.08
CA ILE A 140 -3.62 18.73 3.05
C ILE A 140 -2.73 18.05 4.10
N LYS A 141 -3.34 17.21 4.94
CA LYS A 141 -2.57 16.38 5.88
C LYS A 141 -1.60 15.49 5.11
N CYS A 142 -0.31 15.52 5.47
CA CYS A 142 0.68 14.65 4.86
C CYS A 142 0.35 13.17 5.13
N TYR A 143 0.55 12.33 4.12
CA TYR A 143 0.29 10.90 4.16
C TYR A 143 1.34 10.12 3.36
N GLU A 144 1.38 8.81 3.51
CA GLU A 144 2.26 7.94 2.74
C GLU A 144 1.45 7.19 1.67
N PRO A 145 1.58 7.55 0.38
CA PRO A 145 1.00 6.76 -0.70
C PRO A 145 1.44 5.29 -0.63
N LEU A 146 0.53 4.37 -0.90
CA LEU A 146 0.80 2.92 -0.90
C LEU A 146 2.04 2.56 -1.71
N VAL A 147 2.18 3.17 -2.88
CA VAL A 147 3.29 2.90 -3.81
C VAL A 147 4.67 3.28 -3.26
N TRP A 148 4.76 4.30 -2.36
CA TRP A 148 6.06 4.72 -1.82
C TRP A 148 6.73 3.64 -0.97
N GLY A 149 5.95 2.75 -0.37
CA GLY A 149 6.47 1.61 0.37
C GLY A 149 7.03 0.50 -0.53
N ILE A 150 6.68 0.46 -1.81
CA ILE A 150 7.12 -0.60 -2.73
C ILE A 150 8.61 -0.45 -3.04
N ASN A 151 9.38 -1.52 -2.82
CA ASN A 151 10.83 -1.49 -2.91
C ASN A 151 11.37 -1.05 -4.28
N LEU A 152 10.68 -1.41 -5.36
CA LEU A 152 11.10 -1.11 -6.74
C LEU A 152 10.80 0.33 -7.17
N LEU A 153 9.95 1.07 -6.47
CA LEU A 153 9.65 2.46 -6.82
C LEU A 153 10.78 3.37 -6.37
N ASN A 154 11.42 4.05 -7.31
CA ASN A 154 12.54 4.95 -7.04
C ASN A 154 12.28 6.40 -7.44
N ILE A 155 11.19 6.66 -8.16
CA ILE A 155 10.84 7.99 -8.67
C ILE A 155 9.40 8.36 -8.31
N CYS A 156 9.16 9.63 -8.13
CA CYS A 156 7.81 10.18 -8.04
C CYS A 156 7.25 10.37 -9.45
N SER A 157 6.18 9.66 -9.80
CA SER A 157 5.54 9.76 -11.12
C SER A 157 4.92 11.13 -11.39
N GLN A 158 4.55 11.89 -10.35
CA GLN A 158 4.00 13.23 -10.50
C GLN A 158 5.07 14.28 -10.79
N HIS A 159 6.19 14.25 -10.06
CA HIS A 159 7.20 15.31 -10.11
C HIS A 159 8.45 14.91 -10.92
N ASN A 160 8.54 13.66 -11.39
CA ASN A 160 9.70 13.13 -12.10
C ASN A 160 11.01 13.38 -11.36
N VAL A 161 11.00 13.22 -10.04
CA VAL A 161 12.18 13.32 -9.16
C VAL A 161 12.43 11.99 -8.47
N LYS A 162 13.68 11.70 -8.13
CA LYS A 162 14.02 10.53 -7.32
C LYS A 162 13.40 10.67 -5.92
N LEU A 163 12.83 9.59 -5.42
CA LEU A 163 12.34 9.53 -4.05
C LEU A 163 13.52 9.61 -3.09
N HIS A 164 13.35 10.41 -2.03
CA HIS A 164 14.33 10.55 -0.95
C HIS A 164 14.16 9.42 0.06
N GLN A 165 15.27 9.09 0.74
CA GLN A 165 15.34 8.09 1.82
C GLN A 165 16.10 8.61 3.04
N PHE A 166 16.85 9.70 2.85
CA PHE A 166 17.72 10.28 3.88
C PHE A 166 17.32 11.71 4.18
N CYS A 167 17.45 12.10 5.44
CA CYS A 167 17.26 13.47 5.86
C CYS A 167 18.22 14.39 5.10
N SER A 168 17.72 15.53 4.62
CA SER A 168 18.50 16.54 3.91
C SER A 168 19.40 17.39 4.82
N ASN A 169 19.21 17.31 6.16
CA ASN A 169 20.10 17.95 7.11
C ASN A 169 21.50 17.30 7.04
N VAL A 170 22.50 18.13 6.72
CA VAL A 170 23.90 17.68 6.49
C VAL A 170 24.51 17.00 7.73
N GLU A 171 24.12 17.45 8.92
CA GLU A 171 24.60 16.88 10.19
C GLU A 171 23.86 15.60 10.59
N CYS A 172 22.65 15.36 10.04
CA CYS A 172 21.83 14.23 10.41
C CYS A 172 21.97 13.07 9.42
N ARG A 173 21.63 13.30 8.14
CA ARG A 173 21.63 12.33 7.03
C ARG A 173 21.03 10.95 7.37
N ALA A 174 20.22 10.90 8.39
CA ALA A 174 19.62 9.65 8.86
C ALA A 174 18.59 9.12 7.85
N SER A 175 18.62 7.79 7.61
CA SER A 175 17.51 7.10 6.95
C SER A 175 16.28 7.16 7.85
N GLN A 176 15.08 7.17 7.23
CA GLN A 176 13.82 7.19 7.96
C GLN A 176 13.24 5.78 8.00
N SER A 177 12.79 5.36 9.17
CA SER A 177 12.09 4.08 9.30
C SER A 177 10.62 4.22 8.92
N SER A 178 10.08 3.25 8.17
CA SER A 178 8.65 3.17 7.91
C SER A 178 7.83 2.77 9.15
N HIS A 179 8.48 2.47 10.28
CA HIS A 179 7.84 1.93 11.49
C HIS A 179 7.84 2.88 12.69
N HIS A 180 8.31 4.10 12.54
CA HIS A 180 8.39 5.03 13.65
C HIS A 180 7.01 5.61 14.01
N GLU A 181 6.63 5.57 15.30
CA GLU A 181 5.29 5.92 15.77
C GLU A 181 5.16 7.35 16.34
N LYS A 182 6.29 7.98 16.71
CA LYS A 182 6.25 9.13 17.62
C LYS A 182 6.18 10.50 16.97
N LEU A 183 6.41 10.63 15.67
CA LEU A 183 6.47 11.92 14.97
C LEU A 183 5.57 11.93 13.75
N PRO A 184 5.07 13.12 13.36
CA PRO A 184 4.42 13.29 12.06
C PRO A 184 5.33 12.80 10.94
N ILE A 185 4.74 12.16 9.93
CA ILE A 185 5.50 11.47 8.89
C ILE A 185 6.35 12.41 8.02
N GLU A 186 6.04 13.67 8.03
CA GLU A 186 6.70 14.72 7.25
C GLU A 186 7.95 15.31 7.92
N TYR A 187 8.31 14.84 9.12
CA TYR A 187 9.51 15.28 9.84
C TYR A 187 10.51 14.15 10.02
N CYS A 188 11.79 14.52 10.08
CA CYS A 188 12.87 13.58 10.34
C CYS A 188 12.74 12.98 11.75
N GLN A 189 12.78 11.66 11.84
CA GLN A 189 12.65 10.92 13.10
C GLN A 189 13.80 11.15 14.10
N ILE A 190 14.94 11.70 13.63
CA ILE A 190 16.14 11.89 14.45
C ILE A 190 16.32 13.36 14.81
N CYS A 191 16.33 14.29 13.85
CA CYS A 191 16.58 15.70 14.09
C CYS A 191 15.33 16.59 13.99
N ASN A 192 14.17 16.02 13.76
CA ASN A 192 12.88 16.70 13.64
C ASN A 192 12.83 17.80 12.56
N GLN A 193 13.72 17.73 11.56
CA GLN A 193 13.69 18.66 10.44
C GLN A 193 12.59 18.27 9.44
N TRP A 194 11.96 19.28 8.82
CA TRP A 194 11.03 19.12 7.71
C TRP A 194 11.66 18.35 6.54
N LEU A 195 10.98 17.31 6.03
CA LEU A 195 11.44 16.43 4.96
C LEU A 195 11.00 16.89 3.55
N GLY A 196 10.20 17.95 3.45
CA GLY A 196 9.87 18.62 2.20
C GLY A 196 11.01 19.50 1.70
N ILE A 197 10.68 20.51 0.92
CA ILE A 197 11.69 21.40 0.32
C ILE A 197 12.36 22.26 1.40
N ASN A 198 13.68 22.30 1.39
CA ASN A 198 14.50 23.14 2.24
C ASN A 198 15.83 23.50 1.55
N LYS A 199 16.58 24.46 2.11
CA LYS A 199 17.82 25.00 1.51
C LYS A 199 18.94 23.99 1.26
N ASN A 200 18.93 22.87 1.97
CA ASN A 200 19.97 21.83 1.88
C ASN A 200 19.54 20.65 0.99
N LEU A 201 18.35 20.73 0.41
CA LEU A 201 17.80 19.65 -0.40
C LEU A 201 18.29 19.74 -1.84
N GLU A 202 18.90 18.66 -2.31
CA GLU A 202 19.21 18.47 -3.74
C GLU A 202 18.11 17.59 -4.37
N LEU A 203 17.37 18.16 -5.32
CA LEU A 203 16.39 17.42 -6.11
C LEU A 203 17.07 16.78 -7.31
N LYS A 204 16.93 15.46 -7.45
CA LYS A 204 17.43 14.70 -8.60
C LYS A 204 16.29 14.44 -9.57
N PHE A 205 16.17 15.27 -10.59
CA PHE A 205 15.19 15.10 -11.66
C PHE A 205 15.55 13.90 -12.54
N VAL A 206 14.54 13.20 -13.00
CA VAL A 206 14.68 12.00 -13.81
C VAL A 206 14.71 12.36 -15.27
N ASN A 207 15.75 11.95 -15.97
CA ASN A 207 15.75 11.93 -17.43
C ASN A 207 15.02 10.68 -17.92
N LYS A 208 13.82 10.86 -18.50
CA LYS A 208 12.96 9.78 -18.93
C LYS A 208 13.59 8.91 -20.03
N ASP A 209 14.42 9.48 -20.86
CA ASP A 209 15.08 8.75 -21.94
C ASP A 209 16.21 7.85 -21.45
N ILE A 210 16.85 8.22 -20.35
CA ILE A 210 17.92 7.45 -19.72
C ILE A 210 17.34 6.45 -18.71
N GLU A 211 16.40 6.86 -17.88
CA GLU A 211 15.86 6.07 -16.78
C GLU A 211 14.58 5.31 -17.16
N LYS A 212 14.50 4.80 -18.38
CA LYS A 212 13.32 4.11 -18.95
C LYS A 212 12.73 3.04 -18.05
N TRP A 213 13.57 2.26 -17.37
CA TRP A 213 13.14 1.24 -16.43
C TRP A 213 12.41 1.85 -15.21
N ASN A 214 12.97 2.87 -14.57
CA ASN A 214 12.36 3.50 -13.41
C ASN A 214 11.01 4.14 -13.76
N VAL A 215 10.92 4.76 -14.94
CA VAL A 215 9.65 5.31 -15.46
C VAL A 215 8.63 4.21 -15.67
N TRP A 216 9.02 3.12 -16.36
CA TRP A 216 8.17 1.96 -16.58
C TRP A 216 7.62 1.38 -15.28
N VAL A 217 8.49 1.20 -14.28
CA VAL A 217 8.11 0.71 -12.95
C VAL A 217 7.09 1.64 -12.30
N ALA A 218 7.36 2.95 -12.29
CA ALA A 218 6.47 3.92 -11.66
C ALA A 218 5.07 3.96 -12.30
N ASP A 219 5.01 3.90 -13.63
CA ASP A 219 3.76 3.90 -14.39
C ASP A 219 2.95 2.62 -14.12
N ASN A 220 3.62 1.45 -14.16
CA ASN A 220 2.96 0.17 -13.90
C ASN A 220 2.46 0.04 -12.46
N LEU A 221 3.26 0.48 -11.47
CA LEU A 221 2.84 0.49 -10.08
C LEU A 221 1.67 1.44 -9.84
N GLY A 222 1.69 2.61 -10.47
CA GLY A 222 0.58 3.56 -10.43
C GLY A 222 -0.71 2.95 -10.97
N GLU A 223 -0.68 2.33 -12.14
CA GLU A 223 -1.85 1.65 -12.71
C GLU A 223 -2.32 0.46 -11.87
N MET A 224 -1.37 -0.31 -11.33
CA MET A 224 -1.68 -1.47 -10.49
C MET A 224 -2.52 -1.10 -9.27
N VAL A 225 -2.24 0.04 -8.62
CA VAL A 225 -3.01 0.50 -7.47
C VAL A 225 -4.32 1.20 -7.85
N ILE A 226 -4.38 1.92 -8.97
CA ILE A 226 -5.63 2.51 -9.48
C ILE A 226 -6.66 1.44 -9.79
N LYS A 227 -6.23 0.38 -10.46
CA LYS A 227 -7.13 -0.68 -10.96
C LYS A 227 -7.50 -1.73 -9.90
N ILE A 228 -6.93 -1.68 -8.69
CA ILE A 228 -7.19 -2.66 -7.63
C ILE A 228 -8.68 -2.90 -7.40
N SER A 229 -9.51 -1.86 -7.40
CA SER A 229 -10.94 -1.96 -7.14
C SER A 229 -11.74 -2.64 -8.26
N ASN A 230 -11.22 -2.63 -9.49
CA ASN A 230 -11.94 -3.07 -10.69
C ASN A 230 -11.32 -4.32 -11.33
N LEU A 231 -10.20 -4.81 -10.81
CA LEU A 231 -9.49 -5.96 -11.37
C LEU A 231 -10.12 -7.28 -10.94
N LYS A 232 -10.48 -8.10 -11.93
CA LYS A 232 -10.69 -9.54 -11.71
C LYS A 232 -9.32 -10.20 -11.63
N ILE A 233 -8.67 -10.16 -10.46
CA ILE A 233 -7.35 -10.76 -10.27
C ILE A 233 -7.45 -12.28 -10.48
N PRO A 234 -6.57 -12.89 -11.30
CA PRO A 234 -6.61 -14.32 -11.59
C PRO A 234 -6.52 -15.14 -10.31
N LYS A 235 -7.27 -16.23 -10.25
CA LYS A 235 -7.12 -17.22 -9.17
C LYS A 235 -5.79 -17.95 -9.33
N ASN A 236 -5.29 -18.52 -8.25
CA ASN A 236 -3.96 -19.16 -8.19
C ASN A 236 -3.75 -20.22 -9.30
N ASN A 237 -4.76 -21.01 -9.61
CA ASN A 237 -4.72 -22.04 -10.65
C ASN A 237 -4.66 -21.48 -12.09
N GLN A 238 -5.13 -20.27 -12.32
CA GLN A 238 -5.10 -19.62 -13.63
C GLN A 238 -3.72 -19.03 -13.95
N VAL A 239 -2.94 -18.64 -12.94
CA VAL A 239 -1.62 -18.03 -13.12
C VAL A 239 -0.64 -18.98 -13.81
N TYR A 240 -0.75 -20.29 -13.60
CA TYR A 240 0.13 -21.29 -14.24
C TYR A 240 -0.12 -21.41 -15.72
N CYS A 241 -1.39 -21.50 -16.12
CA CYS A 241 -1.79 -21.53 -17.53
C CYS A 241 -1.33 -20.28 -18.27
N ILE A 242 -1.39 -19.13 -17.60
CA ILE A 242 -0.92 -17.85 -18.16
C ILE A 242 0.60 -17.87 -18.35
N ILE A 243 1.38 -18.42 -17.41
CA ILE A 243 2.85 -18.50 -17.54
C ILE A 243 3.26 -19.37 -18.71
N ASP A 244 2.66 -20.52 -18.90
CA ASP A 244 2.97 -21.37 -20.07
C ASP A 244 2.65 -20.63 -21.36
N LYS A 245 1.52 -19.93 -21.42
CA LYS A 245 1.17 -19.11 -22.59
C LYS A 245 2.18 -17.98 -22.82
N TRP A 246 2.63 -17.29 -21.77
CA TRP A 246 3.70 -16.29 -21.91
C TRP A 246 4.99 -16.88 -22.47
N ILE A 247 5.38 -18.10 -22.04
CA ILE A 247 6.57 -18.78 -22.55
C ILE A 247 6.41 -19.11 -24.02
N GLN A 248 5.26 -19.62 -24.44
CA GLN A 248 4.99 -19.94 -25.85
C GLN A 248 4.95 -18.69 -26.73
N ASP A 249 4.16 -17.70 -26.37
CA ASP A 249 3.85 -16.58 -27.24
C ASP A 249 4.97 -15.53 -27.31
N PHE A 250 5.66 -15.28 -26.18
CA PHE A 250 6.70 -14.24 -26.13
C PHE A 250 8.13 -14.78 -26.19
N PHE A 251 8.34 -16.07 -25.90
CA PHE A 251 9.66 -16.67 -25.87
C PHE A 251 9.79 -17.91 -26.77
N GLN A 252 8.79 -18.19 -27.62
CA GLN A 252 8.79 -19.31 -28.58
C GLN A 252 9.01 -20.67 -27.91
N GLY A 253 8.51 -20.85 -26.69
CA GLY A 253 8.70 -22.05 -25.88
C GLY A 253 10.08 -22.15 -25.18
N ASP A 254 10.99 -21.19 -25.38
CA ASP A 254 12.30 -21.19 -24.75
C ASP A 254 12.23 -20.82 -23.26
N ARG A 255 12.09 -21.85 -22.42
CA ARG A 255 12.01 -21.74 -20.94
C ARG A 255 13.29 -21.19 -20.32
N ARG A 256 14.47 -21.46 -20.91
CA ARG A 256 15.74 -20.94 -20.38
C ARG A 256 15.84 -19.45 -20.57
N ARG A 257 15.50 -19.00 -21.78
CA ARG A 257 15.43 -17.57 -22.11
C ARG A 257 14.41 -16.85 -21.24
N PHE A 258 13.21 -17.40 -21.07
CA PHE A 258 12.19 -16.86 -20.15
C PHE A 258 12.76 -16.69 -18.74
N CYS A 259 13.34 -17.74 -18.15
CA CYS A 259 13.92 -17.69 -16.80
C CYS A 259 15.01 -16.62 -16.69
N TYR A 260 15.89 -16.52 -17.67
CA TYR A 260 16.95 -15.52 -17.70
C TYR A 260 16.40 -14.09 -17.71
N GLU A 261 15.45 -13.82 -18.60
CA GLU A 261 14.87 -12.48 -18.80
C GLU A 261 14.10 -11.97 -17.59
N ILE A 262 13.43 -12.84 -16.82
CA ILE A 262 12.68 -12.48 -15.63
C ILE A 262 13.45 -12.75 -14.32
N GLN A 263 14.72 -13.12 -14.42
CA GLN A 263 15.64 -13.35 -13.29
C GLN A 263 15.15 -14.40 -12.28
N ILE A 264 14.73 -15.55 -12.77
CA ILE A 264 14.45 -16.74 -11.94
C ILE A 264 15.30 -17.93 -12.41
N ASP A 265 15.49 -18.92 -11.55
CA ASP A 265 16.07 -20.21 -11.93
C ASP A 265 15.00 -21.22 -12.36
N ASN A 266 15.40 -22.28 -13.06
CA ASN A 266 14.51 -23.34 -13.51
C ASN A 266 13.77 -24.05 -12.37
N ASN A 267 14.41 -24.20 -11.21
CA ASN A 267 13.77 -24.85 -10.04
C ASN A 267 12.61 -24.00 -9.55
N ARG A 268 12.79 -22.68 -9.51
CA ARG A 268 11.68 -21.75 -9.16
C ARG A 268 10.55 -21.81 -10.18
N LEU A 269 10.87 -21.88 -11.48
CA LEU A 269 9.82 -22.02 -12.50
C LEU A 269 9.01 -23.30 -12.26
N GLN A 270 9.65 -24.45 -12.00
CA GLN A 270 8.97 -25.70 -11.67
C GLN A 270 8.09 -25.59 -10.40
N LEU A 271 8.57 -24.85 -9.38
CA LEU A 271 7.77 -24.61 -8.16
C LEU A 271 6.55 -23.73 -8.44
N ILE A 272 6.67 -22.78 -9.35
CA ILE A 272 5.57 -21.92 -9.79
C ILE A 272 4.53 -22.78 -10.53
N GLU A 273 4.97 -23.61 -11.47
CA GLU A 273 4.10 -24.53 -12.24
C GLU A 273 3.34 -25.50 -11.35
N ARG A 274 3.97 -25.92 -10.24
CA ARG A 274 3.34 -26.78 -9.22
C ARG A 274 2.48 -26.01 -8.21
N GLY A 275 2.32 -24.70 -8.36
CA GLY A 275 1.56 -23.88 -7.43
C GLY A 275 2.21 -23.62 -6.06
N LYS A 276 3.48 -24.01 -5.90
CA LYS A 276 4.18 -23.90 -4.62
C LYS A 276 4.94 -22.57 -4.45
N TYR A 277 5.07 -21.80 -5.51
CA TYR A 277 5.76 -20.51 -5.50
C TYR A 277 5.03 -19.51 -6.40
N ARG A 278 5.26 -18.22 -6.18
CA ARG A 278 4.72 -17.12 -7.00
C ARG A 278 5.86 -16.23 -7.48
N LEU A 279 5.68 -15.64 -8.66
CA LEU A 279 6.62 -14.68 -9.20
C LEU A 279 6.78 -13.47 -8.27
N SER A 280 7.98 -12.94 -8.19
CA SER A 280 8.20 -11.66 -7.51
C SER A 280 7.64 -10.51 -8.35
N LEU A 281 7.34 -9.37 -7.71
CA LEU A 281 6.96 -8.16 -8.44
C LEU A 281 8.06 -7.74 -9.44
N ASN A 282 9.34 -7.91 -9.09
CA ASN A 282 10.45 -7.63 -10.00
C ASN A 282 10.38 -8.50 -11.26
N SER A 283 10.18 -9.81 -11.12
CA SER A 283 10.07 -10.73 -12.26
C SER A 283 8.88 -10.40 -13.16
N LEU A 284 7.75 -10.04 -12.57
CA LEU A 284 6.54 -9.61 -13.30
C LEU A 284 6.77 -8.29 -14.05
N LEU A 285 7.42 -7.31 -13.44
CA LEU A 285 7.74 -6.04 -14.09
C LEU A 285 8.81 -6.21 -15.18
N LEU A 286 9.79 -7.11 -15.02
CA LEU A 286 10.75 -7.44 -16.07
C LEU A 286 10.04 -8.06 -17.27
N LEU A 287 9.12 -9.00 -17.05
CA LEU A 287 8.31 -9.59 -18.10
C LEU A 287 7.48 -8.53 -18.83
N SER A 288 6.76 -7.69 -18.08
CA SER A 288 6.01 -6.56 -18.58
C SER A 288 6.87 -5.64 -19.45
N TYR A 289 8.08 -5.31 -19.01
CA TYR A 289 9.02 -4.46 -19.76
C TYR A 289 9.50 -5.12 -21.06
N ARG A 290 9.76 -6.43 -21.04
CA ARG A 290 10.21 -7.20 -22.21
C ARG A 290 9.11 -7.38 -23.24
N THR A 291 7.92 -7.70 -22.81
CA THR A 291 6.76 -7.90 -23.70
C THR A 291 6.12 -6.59 -24.17
N LYS A 292 6.48 -5.45 -23.57
CA LYS A 292 5.84 -4.13 -23.78
C LYS A 292 4.36 -4.10 -23.39
N LEU A 293 3.88 -5.11 -22.69
CA LEU A 293 2.55 -5.14 -22.10
C LEU A 293 2.59 -4.55 -20.69
N LYS A 294 1.58 -3.77 -20.33
CA LYS A 294 1.44 -3.32 -18.97
C LYS A 294 1.19 -4.50 -18.03
N LEU A 295 1.62 -4.38 -16.78
CA LEU A 295 1.51 -5.47 -15.82
C LEU A 295 0.07 -5.98 -15.67
N ASN A 296 -0.90 -5.10 -15.69
CA ASN A 296 -2.31 -5.48 -15.61
C ASN A 296 -2.75 -6.26 -16.88
N ASP A 297 -2.31 -5.84 -18.04
CA ASP A 297 -2.68 -6.49 -19.32
C ASP A 297 -2.05 -7.87 -19.45
N LEU A 298 -0.85 -8.08 -18.88
CA LEU A 298 -0.22 -9.40 -18.78
C LEU A 298 -1.11 -10.43 -18.09
N PHE A 299 -1.78 -10.06 -17.02
CA PHE A 299 -2.65 -10.99 -16.28
C PHE A 299 -3.93 -11.34 -17.02
N TYR A 300 -4.37 -10.49 -17.94
CA TYR A 300 -5.51 -10.79 -18.81
C TYR A 300 -5.11 -11.43 -20.13
N TYR A 301 -3.81 -11.40 -20.46
CA TYR A 301 -3.30 -12.01 -21.67
C TYR A 301 -3.53 -13.52 -21.66
N GLY A 302 -4.48 -13.96 -22.49
CA GLY A 302 -4.80 -15.38 -22.64
C GLY A 302 -5.82 -15.94 -21.66
N ILE A 303 -6.46 -15.13 -20.86
CA ILE A 303 -7.73 -15.47 -20.25
C ILE A 303 -8.78 -15.13 -21.29
N GLU A 304 -9.26 -16.14 -22.03
CA GLU A 304 -10.42 -15.98 -22.89
C GLU A 304 -11.62 -15.60 -22.01
N SER A 305 -12.27 -14.50 -22.40
CA SER A 305 -13.47 -13.93 -21.76
C SER A 305 -14.66 -14.88 -21.82
#